data_3a3477f63bb015b533e57cfe566698c3
#
_entry.id   3a3477f63bb015b533e57cfe566698c3
#
_cell.length_a   1.000
_cell.length_b   1.000
_cell.length_c   1.000
_cell.angle_alpha   90.00
_cell.angle_beta   90.00
_cell.angle_gamma   90.00
#
_symmetry.space_group_name_H-M   'P 1'
#
loop_
_entity.id
_entity.type
_entity.pdbx_description
1 polymer ?
#
loop_
_entity_poly.entity_id
_entity_poly.type
_entity_poly.pdbx_seq_one_letter_code
_entity_poly.pdbx_strand_id
1 'polypeptide(L)'
;DDVDMDDIIWMGPQPSVKDLAAQVGIEKSFPFAKLKEIVGNAIARHQKIHFLPPYRYDNMLLLEELTGIRTSMLKQHASVELIKAIVSLRSSKEPCEIAEIDKACNVGYEMHTTAMRLCKPGVSEQYIAGALDGIAASYGRMTSFATILTQNGQTLHNHDHSHTLETGRLMLTDAGAELMNYYCSDHT
;
A
#
# COMPACT_ATOMS: atom_id res chain seq x y z
N ASP A 1 19.26 3.14 -2.20
CA ASP A 1 20.70 2.89 -2.26
C ASP A 1 20.97 1.44 -1.82
N ASP A 2 22.15 0.90 -2.18
CA ASP A 2 22.57 -0.40 -1.68
C ASP A 2 22.82 -0.33 -0.18
N VAL A 3 22.60 -1.44 0.50
CA VAL A 3 22.74 -1.56 1.96
C VAL A 3 24.24 -1.53 2.31
N ASP A 4 24.63 -0.74 3.29
CA ASP A 4 26.01 -0.68 3.73
C ASP A 4 26.35 -1.83 4.70
N MET A 5 27.64 -1.92 5.09
CA MET A 5 28.10 -3.01 5.97
C MET A 5 27.49 -2.98 7.36
N ASP A 6 27.18 -1.80 7.90
CA ASP A 6 26.56 -1.67 9.22
C ASP A 6 25.10 -2.10 9.18
N ASP A 7 24.39 -1.75 8.10
CA ASP A 7 23.00 -2.16 7.90
C ASP A 7 22.84 -3.66 7.64
N ILE A 8 23.84 -4.32 7.00
CA ILE A 8 23.84 -5.77 6.78
C ILE A 8 23.77 -6.55 8.11
N ILE A 9 24.36 -6.03 9.19
CA ILE A 9 24.30 -6.66 10.52
C ILE A 9 22.85 -6.76 11.01
N TRP A 10 22.01 -5.78 10.68
CA TRP A 10 20.62 -5.71 11.13
C TRP A 10 19.60 -6.33 10.16
N MET A 11 19.84 -6.19 8.85
CA MET A 11 18.88 -6.56 7.81
C MET A 11 19.30 -7.81 7.01
N GLY A 12 20.52 -8.32 7.26
CA GLY A 12 21.12 -9.36 6.41
C GLY A 12 21.55 -8.84 5.03
N PRO A 13 22.23 -9.67 4.23
CA PRO A 13 22.59 -9.32 2.86
C PRO A 13 21.36 -9.05 2.01
N GLN A 14 21.36 -7.93 1.29
CA GLN A 14 20.28 -7.55 0.37
C GLN A 14 20.80 -7.54 -1.07
N PRO A 15 19.97 -7.87 -2.07
CA PRO A 15 20.35 -7.69 -3.46
C PRO A 15 20.61 -6.20 -3.76
N SER A 16 21.55 -5.92 -4.66
CA SER A 16 21.81 -4.55 -5.06
C SER A 16 20.61 -3.91 -5.76
N VAL A 17 20.50 -2.59 -5.70
CA VAL A 17 19.44 -1.84 -6.44
C VAL A 17 19.52 -2.14 -7.93
N LYS A 18 20.71 -2.34 -8.47
CA LYS A 18 20.92 -2.71 -9.87
C LYS A 18 20.32 -4.09 -10.20
N ASP A 19 20.51 -5.08 -9.32
CA ASP A 19 19.95 -6.43 -9.52
C ASP A 19 18.43 -6.43 -9.41
N LEU A 20 17.87 -5.67 -8.45
CA LEU A 20 16.43 -5.49 -8.32
C LEU A 20 15.83 -4.77 -9.54
N ALA A 21 16.50 -3.73 -10.03
CA ALA A 21 16.08 -3.00 -11.23
C ALA A 21 16.06 -3.91 -12.46
N ALA A 22 17.08 -4.77 -12.63
CA ALA A 22 17.17 -5.72 -13.75
C ALA A 22 16.00 -6.73 -13.73
N GLN A 23 15.54 -7.18 -12.56
CA GLN A 23 14.42 -8.12 -12.44
C GLN A 23 13.09 -7.56 -13.01
N VAL A 24 12.94 -6.25 -13.02
CA VAL A 24 11.75 -5.56 -13.56
C VAL A 24 12.01 -4.85 -14.88
N GLY A 25 13.09 -5.22 -15.57
CA GLY A 25 13.43 -4.70 -16.91
C GLY A 25 13.98 -3.27 -16.91
N ILE A 26 14.40 -2.73 -15.77
CA ILE A 26 15.02 -1.41 -15.66
C ILE A 26 16.54 -1.56 -15.83
N GLU A 27 17.08 -1.04 -16.95
CA GLU A 27 18.50 -1.16 -17.28
C GLU A 27 19.41 -0.19 -16.52
N LYS A 28 18.89 0.95 -16.10
CA LYS A 28 19.66 2.03 -15.49
C LYS A 28 19.16 2.35 -14.08
N SER A 29 20.05 2.26 -13.13
CA SER A 29 19.84 2.70 -11.75
C SER A 29 20.97 3.62 -11.31
N PHE A 30 20.68 4.52 -10.38
CA PHE A 30 21.65 5.48 -9.85
C PHE A 30 21.48 5.58 -8.33
N PRO A 31 22.53 5.89 -7.57
CA PRO A 31 22.40 6.21 -6.16
C PRO A 31 21.45 7.41 -5.96
N PHE A 32 20.68 7.40 -4.88
CA PHE A 32 19.72 8.47 -4.55
C PHE A 32 20.38 9.86 -4.50
N ALA A 33 21.64 9.92 -4.07
CA ALA A 33 22.43 11.17 -4.06
C ALA A 33 22.52 11.86 -5.44
N LYS A 34 22.34 11.12 -6.55
CA LYS A 34 22.32 11.67 -7.91
C LYS A 34 20.99 12.31 -8.32
N LEU A 35 19.93 12.11 -7.55
CA LEU A 35 18.59 12.60 -7.89
C LEU A 35 18.56 14.11 -8.09
N LYS A 36 19.19 14.87 -7.19
CA LYS A 36 19.23 16.33 -7.26
C LYS A 36 19.98 16.85 -8.51
N GLU A 37 21.08 16.20 -8.85
CA GLU A 37 21.83 16.52 -10.06
C GLU A 37 20.99 16.23 -11.33
N ILE A 38 20.35 15.06 -11.38
CA ILE A 38 19.54 14.64 -12.53
C ILE A 38 18.35 15.59 -12.73
N VAL A 39 17.62 15.89 -11.67
CA VAL A 39 16.46 16.80 -11.73
C VAL A 39 16.91 18.23 -12.07
N GLY A 40 17.99 18.72 -11.45
CA GLY A 40 18.55 20.05 -11.75
C GLY A 40 18.98 20.19 -13.22
N ASN A 41 19.61 19.16 -13.78
CA ASN A 41 19.97 19.12 -15.20
C ASN A 41 18.73 19.12 -16.12
N ALA A 42 17.67 18.42 -15.74
CA ALA A 42 16.42 18.42 -16.49
C ALA A 42 15.77 19.82 -16.49
N ILE A 43 15.72 20.47 -15.33
CA ILE A 43 15.20 21.84 -15.18
C ILE A 43 16.04 22.83 -16.00
N ALA A 44 17.38 22.74 -15.95
CA ALA A 44 18.28 23.59 -16.73
C ALA A 44 18.08 23.43 -18.24
N ARG A 45 17.59 22.30 -18.70
CA ARG A 45 17.21 22.03 -20.10
C ARG A 45 15.75 22.39 -20.41
N HIS A 46 15.06 23.11 -19.52
CA HIS A 46 13.64 23.47 -19.65
C HIS A 46 12.69 22.26 -19.76
N GLN A 47 13.08 21.10 -19.23
CA GLN A 47 12.20 19.93 -19.17
C GLN A 47 11.21 20.09 -18.01
N LYS A 48 9.95 19.77 -18.27
CA LYS A 48 8.91 19.78 -17.23
C LYS A 48 9.09 18.58 -16.29
N ILE A 49 9.13 18.85 -15.02
CA ILE A 49 9.15 17.79 -13.98
C ILE A 49 7.71 17.46 -13.62
N HIS A 50 7.34 16.20 -13.80
CA HIS A 50 6.02 15.70 -13.48
C HIS A 50 6.04 14.98 -12.14
N PHE A 51 5.11 15.30 -11.26
CA PHE A 51 4.90 14.64 -9.98
C PHE A 51 3.42 14.58 -9.61
N LEU A 52 3.07 13.61 -8.76
CA LEU A 52 1.73 13.46 -8.20
C LEU A 52 1.54 14.41 -7.00
N PRO A 53 0.28 14.75 -6.63
CA PRO A 53 0.04 15.54 -5.43
C PRO A 53 0.63 14.83 -4.20
N PRO A 54 1.65 15.42 -3.54
CA PRO A 54 2.25 14.78 -2.37
C PRO A 54 1.32 14.89 -1.16
N TYR A 55 1.28 13.83 -0.32
CA TYR A 55 0.55 13.81 0.94
C TYR A 55 1.46 13.55 2.14
N ARG A 56 2.68 13.05 1.93
CA ARG A 56 3.70 12.84 2.97
C ARG A 56 4.62 14.03 3.06
N TYR A 57 4.95 14.45 4.28
CA TYR A 57 5.83 15.61 4.51
C TYR A 57 7.25 15.42 3.98
N ASP A 58 7.82 14.21 4.11
CA ASP A 58 9.12 13.89 3.56
C ASP A 58 9.17 14.11 2.04
N ASN A 59 8.15 13.64 1.31
CA ASN A 59 8.03 13.85 -0.11
C ASN A 59 7.79 15.34 -0.48
N MET A 60 7.05 16.08 0.36
CA MET A 60 6.86 17.51 0.15
C MET A 60 8.18 18.28 0.25
N LEU A 61 8.97 17.99 1.29
CA LEU A 61 10.27 18.63 1.49
C LEU A 61 11.27 18.27 0.36
N LEU A 62 11.31 17.01 -0.04
CA LEU A 62 12.13 16.56 -1.16
C LEU A 62 11.75 17.25 -2.46
N LEU A 63 10.45 17.34 -2.78
CA LEU A 63 9.97 18.03 -3.99
C LEU A 63 10.29 19.52 -3.95
N GLU A 64 10.17 20.20 -2.80
CA GLU A 64 10.59 21.59 -2.65
C GLU A 64 12.08 21.74 -2.90
N GLU A 65 12.92 20.87 -2.34
CA GLU A 65 14.37 20.89 -2.58
C GLU A 65 14.73 20.68 -4.05
N LEU A 66 14.06 19.73 -4.72
CA LEU A 66 14.34 19.37 -6.10
C LEU A 66 13.84 20.40 -7.13
N THR A 67 12.69 21.02 -6.88
CA THR A 67 11.99 21.86 -7.87
C THR A 67 11.98 23.34 -7.54
N GLY A 68 12.29 23.71 -6.29
CA GLY A 68 12.15 25.08 -5.79
C GLY A 68 10.68 25.51 -5.56
N ILE A 69 9.71 24.63 -5.75
CA ILE A 69 8.29 24.93 -5.53
C ILE A 69 8.00 24.75 -4.03
N ARG A 70 7.51 25.79 -3.37
CA ARG A 70 7.16 25.73 -1.94
C ARG A 70 6.16 24.62 -1.63
N THR A 71 6.32 23.94 -0.51
CA THR A 71 5.44 22.85 -0.07
C THR A 71 3.96 23.22 -0.13
N SER A 72 3.59 24.47 0.24
CA SER A 72 2.22 24.96 0.19
C SER A 72 1.61 25.05 -1.22
N MET A 73 2.45 25.05 -2.25
CA MET A 73 2.05 25.20 -3.66
C MET A 73 2.11 23.87 -4.44
N LEU A 74 2.73 22.83 -3.89
CA LEU A 74 2.98 21.57 -4.62
C LEU A 74 1.71 20.96 -5.21
N LYS A 75 0.61 20.93 -4.46
CA LYS A 75 -0.66 20.38 -4.96
C LYS A 75 -1.18 21.08 -6.22
N GLN A 76 -0.98 22.40 -6.32
CA GLN A 76 -1.40 23.19 -7.48
C GLN A 76 -0.49 22.97 -8.71
N HIS A 77 0.75 22.55 -8.47
CA HIS A 77 1.75 22.28 -9.52
C HIS A 77 1.83 20.80 -9.89
N ALA A 78 1.05 19.93 -9.22
CA ALA A 78 0.99 18.51 -9.56
C ALA A 78 0.52 18.31 -11.01
N SER A 79 1.07 17.31 -11.67
CA SER A 79 0.81 17.08 -13.10
C SER A 79 -0.47 16.33 -13.34
N VAL A 80 -1.47 17.01 -13.89
CA VAL A 80 -2.73 16.40 -14.35
C VAL A 80 -2.47 15.38 -15.46
N GLU A 81 -1.51 15.65 -16.35
CA GLU A 81 -1.13 14.74 -17.43
C GLU A 81 -0.60 13.40 -16.88
N LEU A 82 0.25 13.46 -15.85
CA LEU A 82 0.76 12.26 -15.18
C LEU A 82 -0.37 11.50 -14.49
N ILE A 83 -1.26 12.20 -13.78
CA ILE A 83 -2.44 11.58 -13.14
C ILE A 83 -3.28 10.85 -14.19
N LYS A 84 -3.61 11.50 -15.32
CA LYS A 84 -4.40 10.90 -16.39
C LYS A 84 -3.71 9.68 -17.02
N ALA A 85 -2.41 9.74 -17.24
CA ALA A 85 -1.65 8.61 -17.77
C ALA A 85 -1.69 7.41 -16.83
N ILE A 86 -1.48 7.62 -15.52
CA ILE A 86 -1.56 6.55 -14.51
C ILE A 86 -2.98 5.97 -14.43
N VAL A 87 -4.01 6.82 -14.42
CA VAL A 87 -5.41 6.37 -14.40
C VAL A 87 -5.71 5.54 -15.64
N SER A 88 -5.28 5.97 -16.82
CA SER A 88 -5.49 5.22 -18.06
C SER A 88 -4.86 3.82 -18.03
N LEU A 89 -3.63 3.71 -17.51
CA LEU A 89 -2.94 2.42 -17.37
C LEU A 89 -3.63 1.50 -16.35
N ARG A 90 -4.15 2.05 -15.27
CA ARG A 90 -4.75 1.28 -14.16
C ARG A 90 -6.23 0.96 -14.34
N SER A 91 -6.94 1.67 -15.21
CA SER A 91 -8.39 1.50 -15.41
C SER A 91 -8.75 0.16 -16.01
N SER A 92 -7.93 -0.37 -16.91
CA SER A 92 -8.10 -1.69 -17.49
C SER A 92 -7.00 -2.62 -16.98
N LYS A 93 -7.40 -3.76 -16.42
CA LYS A 93 -6.46 -4.76 -15.89
C LYS A 93 -6.12 -5.78 -16.98
N GLU A 94 -4.86 -6.14 -17.06
CA GLU A 94 -4.41 -7.23 -17.91
C GLU A 94 -4.72 -8.59 -17.29
N PRO A 95 -4.74 -9.68 -18.06
CA PRO A 95 -5.03 -11.03 -17.53
C PRO A 95 -4.11 -11.46 -16.38
N CYS A 96 -2.84 -11.05 -16.39
CA CYS A 96 -1.89 -11.34 -15.32
C CYS A 96 -2.24 -10.59 -14.02
N GLU A 97 -2.73 -9.36 -14.11
CA GLU A 97 -3.20 -8.58 -12.96
C GLU A 97 -4.47 -9.18 -12.36
N ILE A 98 -5.42 -9.59 -13.22
CA ILE A 98 -6.64 -10.27 -12.79
C ILE A 98 -6.31 -11.56 -12.03
N ALA A 99 -5.35 -12.35 -12.52
CA ALA A 99 -4.92 -13.58 -11.84
C ALA A 99 -4.33 -13.31 -10.45
N GLU A 100 -3.62 -12.20 -10.24
CA GLU A 100 -3.12 -11.81 -8.92
C GLU A 100 -4.24 -11.28 -8.01
N ILE A 101 -5.20 -10.52 -8.55
CA ILE A 101 -6.38 -10.08 -7.80
C ILE A 101 -7.22 -11.28 -7.36
N ASP A 102 -7.45 -12.27 -8.22
CA ASP A 102 -8.18 -13.48 -7.88
C ASP A 102 -7.51 -14.26 -6.73
N LYS A 103 -6.18 -14.34 -6.72
CA LYS A 103 -5.45 -14.93 -5.58
C LYS A 103 -5.70 -14.15 -4.30
N ALA A 104 -5.65 -12.82 -4.33
CA ALA A 104 -5.94 -11.98 -3.17
C ALA A 104 -7.39 -12.15 -2.70
N CYS A 105 -8.35 -12.24 -3.63
CA CYS A 105 -9.75 -12.49 -3.33
C CYS A 105 -9.98 -13.87 -2.66
N ASN A 106 -9.21 -14.89 -3.03
CA ASN A 106 -9.28 -16.19 -2.36
C ASN A 106 -8.85 -16.11 -0.89
N VAL A 107 -7.83 -15.30 -0.58
CA VAL A 107 -7.44 -15.03 0.82
C VAL A 107 -8.54 -14.25 1.54
N GLY A 108 -9.09 -13.21 0.90
CA GLY A 108 -10.25 -12.48 1.43
C GLY A 108 -11.45 -13.40 1.72
N TYR A 109 -11.73 -14.34 0.84
CA TYR A 109 -12.77 -15.36 1.07
C TYR A 109 -12.48 -16.18 2.34
N GLU A 110 -11.24 -16.62 2.56
CA GLU A 110 -10.86 -17.35 3.76
C GLU A 110 -11.04 -16.49 5.02
N MET A 111 -10.63 -15.22 4.96
CA MET A 111 -10.83 -14.25 6.04
C MET A 111 -12.32 -14.13 6.38
N HIS A 112 -13.16 -13.79 5.42
CA HIS A 112 -14.59 -13.56 5.63
C HIS A 112 -15.33 -14.81 6.09
N THR A 113 -15.06 -15.98 5.52
CA THR A 113 -15.67 -17.24 5.98
C THR A 113 -15.21 -17.62 7.39
N THR A 114 -14.00 -17.23 7.78
CA THR A 114 -13.53 -17.37 9.16
C THR A 114 -14.26 -16.44 10.11
N ALA A 115 -14.44 -15.15 9.72
CA ALA A 115 -15.26 -14.22 10.50
C ALA A 115 -16.68 -14.76 10.73
N MET A 116 -17.33 -15.27 9.67
CA MET A 116 -18.66 -15.89 9.77
C MET A 116 -18.70 -17.06 10.75
N ARG A 117 -17.71 -17.94 10.73
CA ARG A 117 -17.62 -19.10 11.65
C ARG A 117 -17.40 -18.69 13.10
N LEU A 118 -16.62 -17.61 13.33
CA LEU A 118 -16.28 -17.10 14.66
C LEU A 118 -17.35 -16.16 15.22
N CYS A 119 -18.23 -15.62 14.39
CA CYS A 119 -19.30 -14.69 14.79
C CYS A 119 -20.33 -15.39 15.67
N LYS A 120 -20.08 -15.38 16.98
CA LYS A 120 -20.96 -15.99 18.00
C LYS A 120 -21.07 -15.06 19.20
N PRO A 121 -22.22 -14.99 19.87
CA PRO A 121 -22.36 -14.25 21.12
C PRO A 121 -21.28 -14.65 22.13
N GLY A 122 -20.72 -13.68 22.82
CA GLY A 122 -19.64 -13.88 23.79
C GLY A 122 -18.23 -13.93 23.23
N VAL A 123 -18.06 -13.90 21.89
CA VAL A 123 -16.74 -13.79 21.27
C VAL A 123 -16.33 -12.32 21.18
N SER A 124 -15.08 -12.03 21.47
CA SER A 124 -14.51 -10.67 21.34
C SER A 124 -14.31 -10.29 19.88
N GLU A 125 -14.65 -9.06 19.50
CA GLU A 125 -14.32 -8.49 18.19
C GLU A 125 -12.81 -8.54 17.91
N GLN A 126 -11.98 -8.20 18.91
CA GLN A 126 -10.52 -8.25 18.82
C GLN A 126 -9.98 -9.66 18.48
N TYR A 127 -10.61 -10.72 19.04
CA TYR A 127 -10.20 -12.10 18.73
C TYR A 127 -10.45 -12.42 17.25
N ILE A 128 -11.61 -12.02 16.73
CA ILE A 128 -11.96 -12.28 15.32
C ILE A 128 -11.06 -11.45 14.41
N ALA A 129 -10.90 -10.14 14.66
CA ALA A 129 -10.01 -9.27 13.87
C ALA A 129 -8.58 -9.84 13.83
N GLY A 130 -8.03 -10.23 14.98
CA GLY A 130 -6.70 -10.85 15.04
C GLY A 130 -6.60 -12.17 14.26
N ALA A 131 -7.67 -12.96 14.21
CA ALA A 131 -7.69 -14.18 13.38
C ALA A 131 -7.65 -13.84 11.88
N LEU A 132 -8.36 -12.80 11.43
CA LEU A 132 -8.33 -12.34 10.04
C LEU A 132 -6.96 -11.80 9.66
N ASP A 133 -6.37 -10.96 10.51
CA ASP A 133 -5.03 -10.41 10.31
C ASP A 133 -3.97 -11.52 10.22
N GLY A 134 -4.12 -12.56 11.07
CA GLY A 134 -3.26 -13.75 11.04
C GLY A 134 -3.37 -14.55 9.74
N ILE A 135 -4.57 -14.66 9.15
CA ILE A 135 -4.77 -15.29 7.84
C ILE A 135 -4.02 -14.47 6.79
N ALA A 136 -4.27 -13.16 6.69
CA ALA A 136 -3.58 -12.30 5.72
C ALA A 136 -2.04 -12.41 5.84
N ALA A 137 -1.51 -12.33 7.06
CA ALA A 137 -0.08 -12.43 7.32
C ALA A 137 0.51 -13.80 6.93
N SER A 138 -0.27 -14.89 7.03
CA SER A 138 0.18 -16.23 6.66
C SER A 138 0.46 -16.40 5.16
N TYR A 139 -0.08 -15.49 4.33
CA TYR A 139 0.16 -15.45 2.88
C TYR A 139 1.32 -14.52 2.49
N GLY A 140 2.11 -14.06 3.44
CA GLY A 140 3.42 -13.42 3.25
C GLY A 140 3.45 -11.90 3.31
N ARG A 141 2.29 -11.24 3.37
CA ARG A 141 2.19 -9.80 3.64
C ARG A 141 1.14 -9.52 4.72
N MET A 142 0.65 -8.30 4.78
CA MET A 142 -0.31 -7.87 5.78
C MET A 142 -1.71 -7.77 5.20
N THR A 143 -2.64 -7.28 5.99
CA THR A 143 -3.95 -6.84 5.50
C THR A 143 -3.79 -5.69 4.50
N SER A 144 -4.67 -5.59 3.51
CA SER A 144 -4.67 -4.51 2.51
C SER A 144 -4.96 -3.13 3.11
N PHE A 145 -5.68 -3.11 4.23
CA PHE A 145 -5.95 -1.94 5.08
C PHE A 145 -6.22 -2.44 6.50
N ALA A 146 -6.30 -1.53 7.48
CA ALA A 146 -6.62 -1.91 8.85
C ALA A 146 -8.03 -2.53 8.91
N THR A 147 -8.13 -3.77 9.37
CA THR A 147 -9.38 -4.52 9.45
C THR A 147 -10.45 -3.72 10.20
N ILE A 148 -11.64 -3.64 9.63
CA ILE A 148 -12.84 -3.11 10.27
C ILE A 148 -13.71 -4.31 10.62
N LEU A 149 -13.97 -4.50 11.91
CA LEU A 149 -14.81 -5.58 12.40
C LEU A 149 -15.51 -5.13 13.67
N THR A 150 -16.82 -4.94 13.60
CA THR A 150 -17.57 -4.42 14.75
C THR A 150 -19.06 -4.73 14.67
N GLN A 151 -19.70 -4.92 15.83
CA GLN A 151 -21.16 -4.89 15.95
C GLN A 151 -21.74 -3.47 15.97
N ASN A 152 -20.89 -2.44 16.01
CA ASN A 152 -21.28 -1.03 15.93
C ASN A 152 -21.05 -0.44 14.52
N GLY A 153 -21.47 -1.18 13.49
CA GLY A 153 -21.26 -0.87 12.08
C GLY A 153 -21.92 0.42 11.58
N GLN A 154 -22.70 1.13 12.40
CA GLN A 154 -23.15 2.49 12.09
C GLN A 154 -21.97 3.49 12.01
N THR A 155 -20.81 3.16 12.56
CA THR A 155 -19.55 3.87 12.38
C THR A 155 -18.71 3.09 11.37
N LEU A 156 -18.72 3.53 10.09
CA LEU A 156 -18.17 2.75 8.97
C LEU A 156 -16.67 2.46 9.08
N HIS A 157 -15.85 3.41 9.54
CA HIS A 157 -14.42 3.22 9.74
C HIS A 157 -14.08 3.03 11.22
N ASN A 158 -14.80 2.12 11.88
CA ASN A 158 -14.56 1.80 13.27
C ASN A 158 -13.42 0.78 13.41
N HIS A 159 -12.29 1.22 13.93
CA HIS A 159 -11.12 0.38 14.24
C HIS A 159 -11.05 -0.02 15.73
N ASP A 160 -12.10 0.28 16.51
CA ASP A 160 -12.21 -0.20 17.89
C ASP A 160 -12.83 -1.60 17.90
N HIS A 161 -12.10 -2.56 18.41
CA HIS A 161 -12.50 -3.95 18.54
C HIS A 161 -12.70 -4.36 20.00
N SER A 162 -12.97 -3.43 20.90
CA SER A 162 -13.04 -3.66 22.34
C SER A 162 -14.31 -4.39 22.79
N HIS A 163 -15.31 -4.53 21.92
CA HIS A 163 -16.60 -5.10 22.28
C HIS A 163 -16.62 -6.62 22.23
N THR A 164 -17.58 -7.19 22.94
CA THR A 164 -17.95 -8.60 22.88
C THR A 164 -19.26 -8.74 22.13
N LEU A 165 -19.35 -9.66 21.18
CA LEU A 165 -20.53 -9.86 20.34
C LEU A 165 -21.75 -10.25 21.16
N GLU A 166 -22.88 -9.66 20.84
CA GLU A 166 -24.17 -9.85 21.51
C GLU A 166 -25.18 -10.54 20.60
N THR A 167 -26.08 -11.29 21.22
CA THR A 167 -27.19 -11.93 20.48
C THR A 167 -28.08 -10.89 19.81
N GLY A 168 -28.43 -11.12 18.55
CA GLY A 168 -29.38 -10.27 17.80
C GLY A 168 -28.77 -9.03 17.17
N ARG A 169 -27.43 -8.85 17.26
CA ARG A 169 -26.71 -7.77 16.58
C ARG A 169 -26.00 -8.30 15.32
N LEU A 170 -25.94 -7.46 14.32
CA LEU A 170 -25.12 -7.71 13.12
C LEU A 170 -23.67 -7.36 13.42
N MET A 171 -22.75 -8.07 12.80
CA MET A 171 -21.33 -7.77 12.79
C MET A 171 -20.95 -7.31 11.38
N LEU A 172 -20.54 -6.05 11.24
CA LEU A 172 -19.89 -5.56 10.03
C LEU A 172 -18.47 -6.10 9.99
N THR A 173 -18.06 -6.59 8.83
CA THR A 173 -16.67 -6.96 8.57
C THR A 173 -16.26 -6.38 7.23
N ASP A 174 -15.19 -5.59 7.25
CA ASP A 174 -14.55 -5.06 6.05
C ASP A 174 -13.05 -5.33 6.17
N ALA A 175 -12.57 -6.24 5.33
CA ALA A 175 -11.23 -6.79 5.42
C ALA A 175 -10.73 -7.29 4.08
N GLY A 176 -9.42 -7.27 3.91
CA GLY A 176 -8.76 -7.80 2.74
C GLY A 176 -7.28 -8.11 3.00
N ALA A 177 -6.65 -8.80 2.07
CA ALA A 177 -5.25 -9.19 2.14
C ALA A 177 -4.45 -8.59 0.99
N GLU A 178 -3.21 -8.19 1.28
CA GLU A 178 -2.20 -7.83 0.28
C GLU A 178 -1.30 -9.04 0.02
N LEU A 179 -1.05 -9.35 -1.25
CA LEU A 179 -0.13 -10.42 -1.65
C LEU A 179 1.25 -9.88 -2.04
N MET A 180 2.22 -10.79 -2.22
CA MET A 180 3.61 -10.47 -2.51
C MET A 180 3.81 -9.58 -3.75
N ASN A 181 2.89 -9.65 -4.72
CA ASN A 181 2.90 -8.81 -5.91
C ASN A 181 2.14 -7.49 -5.75
N TYR A 182 1.79 -7.10 -4.50
CA TYR A 182 1.08 -5.85 -4.15
C TYR A 182 -0.36 -5.75 -4.66
N TYR A 183 -0.94 -6.83 -5.15
CA TYR A 183 -2.36 -6.90 -5.45
C TYR A 183 -3.15 -7.25 -4.19
N CYS A 184 -4.30 -6.60 -4.04
CA CYS A 184 -5.08 -6.64 -2.82
C CYS A 184 -6.50 -7.15 -3.09
N SER A 185 -7.10 -7.74 -2.07
CA SER A 185 -8.55 -7.88 -1.96
C SER A 185 -9.11 -6.81 -1.02
N ASP A 186 -10.39 -6.55 -1.18
CA ASP A 186 -11.19 -5.61 -0.42
C ASP A 186 -12.64 -6.12 -0.46
N HIS A 187 -13.14 -6.59 0.67
CA HIS A 187 -14.49 -7.16 0.79
C HIS A 187 -15.19 -6.63 2.04
N THR A 188 -16.45 -6.27 1.88
CA THR A 188 -17.34 -5.84 2.95
C THR A 188 -18.54 -6.78 3.07
#